data_036023d904c4d2ef8b3c0ad75e18eeeb
#
_entry.id   036023d904c4d2ef8b3c0ad75e18eeeb
#
_cell.length_a   1.000
_cell.length_b   1.000
_cell.length_c   1.000
_cell.angle_alpha   90.00
_cell.angle_beta   90.00
_cell.angle_gamma   90.00
#
_symmetry.space_group_name_H-M   'P 1'
#
loop_
_entity.id
_entity.type
_entity.pdbx_description
1 polymer ?
#
loop_
_entity_poly.entity_id
_entity_poly.type
_entity_poly.pdbx_seq_one_letter_code
_entity_poly.pdbx_strand_id
1 'polypeptide(L)'
;QNKHNVLLLVPFYKAEQACEAVSAIFRAGIVPSALEFMERDAIDWTIKFVDGLNVEVKDNVQAHLLIEVDGNYPEILMQEAEQILAVVEPFEIDEVLFADTEEQKNALWKMRRSVAEAVKANSIYKEEDTVVPRYELPKLLKGIKEIGTKYGFQSVCYGHAGDGNLHVNIIKGN
;
A
#
# COMPACT_ATOMS: atom_id res chain seq x y z
N GLN A 1 22.62 -11.20 -2.50
CA GLN A 1 21.76 -10.24 -1.81
C GLN A 1 22.12 -8.84 -2.27
N ASN A 2 21.14 -8.06 -2.72
CA ASN A 2 21.34 -6.69 -3.17
C ASN A 2 21.88 -5.82 -2.01
N LYS A 3 22.74 -4.85 -2.32
CA LYS A 3 23.48 -4.08 -1.30
C LYS A 3 22.75 -2.79 -0.90
N HIS A 4 21.90 -2.29 -1.78
CA HIS A 4 21.22 -1.02 -1.61
C HIS A 4 19.73 -1.17 -1.90
N ASN A 5 18.93 -0.34 -1.28
CA ASN A 5 17.50 -0.21 -1.57
C ASN A 5 17.04 1.25 -1.43
N VAL A 6 16.00 1.56 -2.16
CA VAL A 6 15.26 2.82 -2.06
C VAL A 6 13.82 2.49 -1.73
N LEU A 7 13.26 3.19 -0.76
CA LEU A 7 11.91 2.98 -0.29
C LEU A 7 11.09 4.28 -0.41
N LEU A 8 9.96 4.18 -1.09
CA LEU A 8 9.02 5.28 -1.32
C LEU A 8 7.68 4.96 -0.66
N LEU A 9 7.09 5.94 0.03
CA LEU A 9 5.70 5.89 0.45
C LEU A 9 4.90 6.91 -0.35
N VAL A 10 3.95 6.43 -1.13
CA VAL A 10 3.08 7.25 -1.98
C VAL A 10 1.68 7.29 -1.39
N PRO A 11 1.23 8.47 -0.87
CA PRO A 11 -0.13 8.63 -0.37
C PRO A 11 -1.09 8.99 -1.51
N PHE A 12 -2.21 8.28 -1.58
CA PHE A 12 -3.26 8.51 -2.59
C PHE A 12 -4.52 9.08 -1.94
N TYR A 13 -5.17 10.04 -2.59
CA TYR A 13 -6.47 10.56 -2.17
C TYR A 13 -7.62 9.61 -2.53
N LYS A 14 -7.39 8.68 -3.46
CA LYS A 14 -8.35 7.64 -3.85
C LYS A 14 -7.69 6.26 -3.85
N ALA A 15 -8.25 5.32 -3.10
CA ALA A 15 -7.71 3.97 -2.99
C ALA A 15 -7.70 3.21 -4.35
N GLU A 16 -8.71 3.42 -5.20
CA GLU A 16 -8.75 2.86 -6.56
C GLU A 16 -7.55 3.30 -7.40
N GLN A 17 -7.15 4.58 -7.31
CA GLN A 17 -6.00 5.10 -8.03
C GLN A 17 -4.68 4.50 -7.55
N ALA A 18 -4.54 4.18 -6.26
CA ALA A 18 -3.40 3.43 -5.77
C ALA A 18 -3.30 2.05 -6.46
N CYS A 19 -4.42 1.36 -6.62
CA CYS A 19 -4.48 0.09 -7.35
C CYS A 19 -4.16 0.25 -8.85
N GLU A 20 -4.62 1.32 -9.50
CA GLU A 20 -4.29 1.63 -10.91
C GLU A 20 -2.80 1.90 -11.10
N ALA A 21 -2.16 2.61 -10.16
CA ALA A 21 -0.75 2.93 -10.20
C ALA A 21 0.14 1.67 -10.16
N VAL A 22 -0.28 0.60 -9.49
CA VAL A 22 0.43 -0.70 -9.47
C VAL A 22 0.71 -1.18 -10.89
N SER A 23 -0.32 -1.30 -11.71
CA SER A 23 -0.19 -1.74 -13.09
C SER A 23 0.59 -0.74 -13.96
N ALA A 24 0.45 0.56 -13.70
CA ALA A 24 1.18 1.61 -14.41
C ALA A 24 2.69 1.51 -14.21
N ILE A 25 3.16 1.22 -12.98
CA ILE A 25 4.58 1.04 -12.66
C ILE A 25 5.17 -0.12 -13.46
N PHE A 26 4.51 -1.28 -13.49
CA PHE A 26 4.98 -2.43 -14.27
C PHE A 26 4.97 -2.16 -15.78
N ARG A 27 3.97 -1.44 -16.29
CA ARG A 27 3.92 -1.06 -17.72
C ARG A 27 5.05 -0.09 -18.12
N ALA A 28 5.55 0.69 -17.17
CA ALA A 28 6.73 1.53 -17.39
C ALA A 28 8.05 0.77 -17.41
N GLY A 29 8.01 -0.56 -17.25
CA GLY A 29 9.19 -1.44 -17.27
C GLY A 29 9.91 -1.54 -15.92
N ILE A 30 9.34 -1.00 -14.85
CA ILE A 30 9.93 -1.06 -13.51
C ILE A 30 9.36 -2.29 -12.79
N VAL A 31 10.26 -3.07 -12.18
CA VAL A 31 9.89 -4.25 -11.38
C VAL A 31 10.36 -4.02 -9.93
N PRO A 32 9.53 -3.44 -9.07
CA PRO A 32 9.90 -3.22 -7.68
C PRO A 32 10.18 -4.54 -6.95
N SER A 33 11.11 -4.52 -5.98
CA SER A 33 11.33 -5.65 -5.08
C SER A 33 10.18 -5.83 -4.06
N ALA A 34 9.45 -4.74 -3.79
CA ALA A 34 8.18 -4.78 -3.06
C ALA A 34 7.24 -3.67 -3.55
N LEU A 35 5.96 -3.99 -3.61
CA LEU A 35 4.88 -3.05 -3.91
C LEU A 35 3.66 -3.42 -3.09
N GLU A 36 3.48 -2.69 -1.98
CA GLU A 36 2.51 -2.97 -0.93
C GLU A 36 1.39 -1.95 -0.93
N PHE A 37 0.15 -2.41 -0.85
CA PHE A 37 -1.05 -1.58 -0.76
C PHE A 37 -1.63 -1.63 0.66
N MET A 38 -2.07 -0.49 1.17
CA MET A 38 -2.76 -0.37 2.46
C MET A 38 -3.90 0.66 2.34
N GLU A 39 -5.13 0.26 2.66
CA GLU A 39 -6.24 1.21 2.80
C GLU A 39 -6.11 2.05 4.08
N ARG A 40 -6.81 3.18 4.11
CA ARG A 40 -6.81 4.12 5.24
C ARG A 40 -7.09 3.47 6.58
N ASP A 41 -8.13 2.66 6.70
CA ASP A 41 -8.47 2.02 7.97
C ASP A 41 -7.36 1.08 8.45
N ALA A 42 -6.71 0.35 7.54
CA ALA A 42 -5.55 -0.48 7.87
C ALA A 42 -4.38 0.36 8.40
N ILE A 43 -4.12 1.51 7.79
CA ILE A 43 -3.09 2.45 8.21
C ILE A 43 -3.39 2.99 9.61
N ASP A 44 -4.59 3.53 9.82
CA ASP A 44 -5.00 4.15 11.08
C ASP A 44 -4.99 3.15 12.24
N TRP A 45 -5.47 1.93 12.01
CA TRP A 45 -5.44 0.87 13.03
C TRP A 45 -4.03 0.44 13.36
N THR A 46 -3.13 0.41 12.36
CA THR A 46 -1.74 0.04 12.58
C THR A 46 -0.99 1.11 13.36
N ILE A 47 -1.21 2.39 13.05
CA ILE A 47 -0.61 3.51 13.79
C ILE A 47 -1.04 3.49 15.25
N LYS A 48 -2.30 3.15 15.54
CA LYS A 48 -2.79 3.01 16.93
C LYS A 48 -2.27 1.77 17.64
N PHE A 49 -2.03 0.69 16.90
CA PHE A 49 -1.58 -0.59 17.44
C PHE A 49 -0.08 -0.63 17.77
N VAL A 50 0.74 0.08 16.98
CA VAL A 50 2.20 0.06 17.10
C VAL A 50 2.68 1.26 17.90
N ASP A 51 3.19 1.03 19.10
CA ASP A 51 3.76 2.09 19.93
C ASP A 51 4.98 2.74 19.27
N GLY A 52 5.01 4.07 19.30
CA GLY A 52 6.13 4.86 18.81
C GLY A 52 6.24 4.95 17.29
N LEU A 53 5.21 4.54 16.55
CA LEU A 53 5.16 4.71 15.09
C LEU A 53 4.77 6.14 14.73
N ASN A 54 5.76 6.94 14.32
CA ASN A 54 5.57 8.33 13.91
C ASN A 54 5.41 8.42 12.39
N VAL A 55 4.24 8.04 11.89
CA VAL A 55 3.85 8.24 10.49
C VAL A 55 2.65 9.17 10.47
N GLU A 56 2.86 10.35 9.92
CA GLU A 56 1.78 11.33 9.75
C GLU A 56 0.99 11.02 8.49
N VAL A 57 -0.34 10.99 8.61
CA VAL A 57 -1.25 10.75 7.49
C VAL A 57 -2.29 11.87 7.47
N LYS A 58 -2.35 12.65 6.39
CA LYS A 58 -3.34 13.71 6.22
C LYS A 58 -4.75 13.12 6.10
N ASP A 59 -5.75 13.85 6.56
CA ASP A 59 -7.14 13.36 6.65
C ASP A 59 -7.76 12.93 5.31
N ASN A 60 -7.33 13.55 4.22
CA ASN A 60 -7.83 13.25 2.88
C ASN A 60 -7.14 12.06 2.17
N VAL A 61 -6.09 11.49 2.76
CA VAL A 61 -5.40 10.31 2.23
C VAL A 61 -6.24 9.06 2.50
N GLN A 62 -6.50 8.27 1.47
CA GLN A 62 -7.34 7.06 1.53
C GLN A 62 -6.56 5.75 1.38
N ALA A 63 -5.34 5.80 0.85
CA ALA A 63 -4.49 4.63 0.72
C ALA A 63 -3.01 5.01 0.60
N HIS A 64 -2.15 4.05 0.92
CA HIS A 64 -0.72 4.12 0.67
C HIS A 64 -0.28 3.03 -0.31
N LEU A 65 0.68 3.35 -1.18
CA LEU A 65 1.60 2.38 -1.77
C LEU A 65 2.97 2.53 -1.12
N LEU A 66 3.50 1.43 -0.60
CA LEU A 66 4.89 1.31 -0.17
C LEU A 66 5.66 0.58 -1.26
N ILE A 67 6.66 1.24 -1.84
CA ILE A 67 7.37 0.77 -3.03
C ILE A 67 8.85 0.67 -2.72
N GLU A 68 9.44 -0.52 -2.92
CA GLU A 68 10.87 -0.72 -2.76
C GLU A 68 11.49 -1.15 -4.09
N VAL A 69 12.60 -0.52 -4.43
CA VAL A 69 13.53 -0.99 -5.45
C VAL A 69 14.86 -1.31 -4.81
N ASP A 70 15.50 -2.41 -5.21
CA ASP A 70 16.76 -2.86 -4.64
C ASP A 70 17.77 -3.27 -5.73
N GLY A 71 19.05 -3.12 -5.44
CA GLY A 71 20.09 -3.40 -6.41
C GLY A 71 21.51 -3.18 -5.87
N ASN A 72 22.46 -3.26 -6.78
CA ASN A 72 23.88 -3.11 -6.45
C ASN A 72 24.46 -1.72 -6.80
N TYR A 73 23.71 -0.90 -7.55
CA TYR A 73 24.16 0.38 -8.08
C TYR A 73 23.19 1.49 -7.65
N PRO A 74 23.55 2.33 -6.66
CA PRO A 74 22.68 3.38 -6.13
C PRO A 74 22.13 4.33 -7.20
N GLU A 75 22.96 4.69 -8.20
CA GLU A 75 22.57 5.58 -9.28
C GLU A 75 21.44 5.01 -10.16
N ILE A 76 21.42 3.69 -10.35
CA ILE A 76 20.33 3.02 -11.09
C ILE A 76 19.04 3.03 -10.25
N LEU A 77 19.15 2.77 -8.95
CA LEU A 77 18.00 2.81 -8.05
C LEU A 77 17.38 4.20 -7.97
N MET A 78 18.20 5.25 -8.00
CA MET A 78 17.69 6.63 -8.04
C MET A 78 16.94 6.91 -9.33
N GLN A 79 17.44 6.45 -10.47
CA GLN A 79 16.75 6.58 -11.77
C GLN A 79 15.42 5.81 -11.77
N GLU A 80 15.38 4.60 -11.21
CA GLU A 80 14.12 3.84 -11.05
C GLU A 80 13.14 4.56 -10.13
N ALA A 81 13.59 5.13 -9.02
CA ALA A 81 12.76 5.93 -8.12
C ALA A 81 12.19 7.17 -8.82
N GLU A 82 12.99 7.90 -9.60
CA GLU A 82 12.53 9.03 -10.41
C GLU A 82 11.50 8.61 -11.46
N GLN A 83 11.69 7.46 -12.10
CA GLN A 83 10.72 6.92 -13.04
C GLN A 83 9.40 6.54 -12.34
N ILE A 84 9.47 5.95 -11.13
CA ILE A 84 8.27 5.66 -10.32
C ILE A 84 7.53 6.95 -10.00
N LEU A 85 8.25 8.00 -9.56
CA LEU A 85 7.63 9.31 -9.29
C LEU A 85 6.92 9.87 -10.53
N ALA A 86 7.55 9.82 -11.69
CA ALA A 86 6.94 10.26 -12.95
C ALA A 86 5.68 9.46 -13.32
N VAL A 87 5.64 8.16 -12.99
CA VAL A 87 4.47 7.29 -13.23
C VAL A 87 3.32 7.62 -12.28
N VAL A 88 3.59 7.93 -11.01
CA VAL A 88 2.55 8.18 -10.01
C VAL A 88 2.07 9.63 -9.98
N GLU A 89 2.87 10.58 -10.44
CA GLU A 89 2.54 12.02 -10.46
C GLU A 89 1.20 12.37 -11.13
N PRO A 90 0.79 11.72 -12.24
CA PRO A 90 -0.52 12.00 -12.86
C PRO A 90 -1.73 11.57 -12.04
N PHE A 91 -1.54 10.74 -11.02
CA PHE A 91 -2.61 10.34 -10.10
C PHE A 91 -2.83 11.40 -9.03
N GLU A 92 -3.98 11.35 -8.38
CA GLU A 92 -4.30 12.26 -7.25
C GLU A 92 -3.56 11.80 -6.00
N ILE A 93 -2.32 12.25 -5.82
CA ILE A 93 -1.41 11.90 -4.72
C ILE A 93 -1.06 13.10 -3.86
N ASP A 94 -0.70 12.83 -2.60
CA ASP A 94 -0.03 13.78 -1.72
C ASP A 94 1.49 13.67 -1.87
N GLU A 95 2.24 14.42 -1.07
CA GLU A 95 3.70 14.42 -1.06
C GLU A 95 4.26 13.01 -0.83
N VAL A 96 5.14 12.57 -1.72
CA VAL A 96 5.79 11.27 -1.63
C VAL A 96 6.91 11.34 -0.59
N LEU A 97 6.87 10.43 0.37
CA LEU A 97 7.94 10.26 1.34
C LEU A 97 9.04 9.35 0.74
N PHE A 98 10.22 9.90 0.66
CA PHE A 98 11.43 9.17 0.33
C PHE A 98 12.16 8.81 1.63
N ALA A 99 12.30 7.52 1.91
CA ALA A 99 12.97 7.10 3.14
C ALA A 99 14.50 7.09 2.94
N ASP A 100 15.16 8.10 3.50
CA ASP A 100 16.60 8.32 3.36
C ASP A 100 17.43 7.56 4.40
N THR A 101 16.83 7.28 5.57
CA THR A 101 17.53 6.63 6.68
C THR A 101 17.01 5.24 6.93
N GLU A 102 17.84 4.36 7.48
CA GLU A 102 17.43 3.02 7.91
C GLU A 102 16.33 3.06 8.98
N GLU A 103 16.31 4.09 9.82
CA GLU A 103 15.24 4.30 10.80
C GLU A 103 13.89 4.52 10.13
N GLN A 104 13.84 5.41 9.13
CA GLN A 104 12.61 5.67 8.35
C GLN A 104 12.15 4.41 7.59
N LYS A 105 13.06 3.71 6.93
CA LYS A 105 12.77 2.45 6.21
C LYS A 105 12.21 1.40 7.17
N ASN A 106 12.83 1.22 8.33
CA ASN A 106 12.39 0.27 9.33
C ASN A 106 11.01 0.63 9.90
N ALA A 107 10.72 1.92 10.12
CA ALA A 107 9.41 2.38 10.58
C ALA A 107 8.31 2.06 9.55
N LEU A 108 8.53 2.33 8.25
CA LEU A 108 7.58 2.03 7.19
C LEU A 108 7.34 0.52 7.04
N TRP A 109 8.39 -0.28 7.09
CA TRP A 109 8.25 -1.74 7.06
C TRP A 109 7.60 -2.30 8.32
N LYS A 110 7.89 -1.74 9.50
CA LYS A 110 7.22 -2.11 10.75
C LYS A 110 5.72 -1.85 10.64
N MET A 111 5.33 -0.68 10.11
CA MET A 111 3.93 -0.36 9.83
C MET A 111 3.29 -1.42 8.94
N ARG A 112 3.88 -1.69 7.77
CA ARG A 112 3.31 -2.67 6.83
C ARG A 112 3.18 -4.08 7.41
N ARG A 113 4.18 -4.55 8.12
CA ARG A 113 4.19 -5.90 8.71
C ARG A 113 3.20 -6.06 9.87
N SER A 114 2.81 -4.98 10.52
CA SER A 114 1.91 -4.99 11.67
C SER A 114 0.43 -4.89 11.30
N VAL A 115 0.09 -4.71 10.01
CA VAL A 115 -1.31 -4.52 9.57
C VAL A 115 -2.20 -5.69 9.97
N ALA A 116 -1.77 -6.92 9.75
CA ALA A 116 -2.56 -8.11 10.09
C ALA A 116 -2.89 -8.17 11.59
N GLU A 117 -1.93 -7.92 12.44
CA GLU A 117 -2.12 -7.90 13.90
C GLU A 117 -3.01 -6.73 14.34
N ALA A 118 -2.86 -5.57 13.71
CA ALA A 118 -3.71 -4.41 13.98
C ALA A 118 -5.17 -4.68 13.62
N VAL A 119 -5.43 -5.32 12.48
CA VAL A 119 -6.79 -5.74 12.07
C VAL A 119 -7.38 -6.72 13.08
N LYS A 120 -6.60 -7.74 13.50
CA LYS A 120 -7.01 -8.71 14.52
C LYS A 120 -7.35 -8.05 15.86
N ALA A 121 -6.57 -7.08 16.28
CA ALA A 121 -6.75 -6.38 17.54
C ALA A 121 -7.98 -5.44 17.55
N ASN A 122 -8.35 -4.90 16.40
CA ASN A 122 -9.40 -3.87 16.29
C ASN A 122 -10.77 -4.40 15.86
N SER A 123 -10.88 -5.66 15.41
CA SER A 123 -12.13 -6.14 14.81
C SER A 123 -12.38 -7.62 14.98
N ILE A 124 -13.66 -7.99 14.90
CA ILE A 124 -14.07 -9.35 14.54
C ILE A 124 -14.24 -9.36 13.03
N TYR A 125 -13.48 -10.18 12.35
CA TYR A 125 -13.40 -10.15 10.89
C TYR A 125 -13.34 -11.55 10.29
N LYS A 126 -13.64 -11.63 8.99
CA LYS A 126 -13.33 -12.75 8.14
C LYS A 126 -12.37 -12.30 7.05
N GLU A 127 -11.22 -12.93 6.95
CA GLU A 127 -10.24 -12.67 5.91
C GLU A 127 -10.50 -13.55 4.69
N GLU A 128 -10.49 -12.91 3.53
CA GLU A 128 -10.41 -13.57 2.23
C GLU A 128 -9.10 -13.16 1.57
N ASP A 129 -8.28 -14.14 1.24
CA ASP A 129 -7.02 -13.93 0.53
C ASP A 129 -7.25 -14.09 -0.97
N THR A 130 -7.13 -12.99 -1.71
CA THR A 130 -7.49 -12.93 -3.12
C THR A 130 -6.28 -12.61 -3.99
N VAL A 131 -6.22 -13.17 -5.19
CA VAL A 131 -5.21 -12.86 -6.20
C VAL A 131 -5.89 -12.64 -7.54
N VAL A 132 -5.56 -11.54 -8.19
CA VAL A 132 -6.02 -11.19 -9.54
C VAL A 132 -4.86 -10.68 -10.39
N PRO A 133 -4.97 -10.67 -11.72
CA PRO A 133 -4.04 -9.90 -12.53
C PRO A 133 -3.96 -8.45 -12.03
N ARG A 134 -2.76 -7.86 -11.99
CA ARG A 134 -2.53 -6.51 -11.43
C ARG A 134 -3.49 -5.45 -11.95
N TYR A 135 -3.82 -5.50 -13.24
CA TYR A 135 -4.73 -4.53 -13.87
C TYR A 135 -6.21 -4.69 -13.43
N GLU A 136 -6.56 -5.80 -12.79
CA GLU A 136 -7.90 -6.04 -12.22
C GLU A 136 -8.02 -5.58 -10.75
N LEU A 137 -6.93 -5.21 -10.09
CA LEU A 137 -6.97 -4.75 -8.69
C LEU A 137 -7.94 -3.59 -8.45
N PRO A 138 -8.00 -2.54 -9.29
CA PRO A 138 -8.96 -1.46 -9.13
C PRO A 138 -10.41 -1.95 -9.16
N LYS A 139 -10.73 -2.85 -10.11
CA LYS A 139 -12.05 -3.43 -10.26
C LYS A 139 -12.42 -4.34 -9.10
N LEU A 140 -11.46 -5.14 -8.61
CA LEU A 140 -11.64 -5.98 -7.41
C LEU A 140 -11.98 -5.10 -6.19
N LEU A 141 -11.17 -4.07 -5.91
CA LEU A 141 -11.39 -3.17 -4.79
C LEU A 141 -12.76 -2.48 -4.86
N LYS A 142 -13.11 -1.94 -6.03
CA LYS A 142 -14.41 -1.32 -6.27
C LYS A 142 -15.57 -2.29 -6.03
N GLY A 143 -15.49 -3.50 -6.61
CA GLY A 143 -16.52 -4.53 -6.44
C GLY A 143 -16.72 -4.95 -4.98
N ILE A 144 -15.63 -5.06 -4.20
CA ILE A 144 -15.71 -5.35 -2.76
C ILE A 144 -16.49 -4.24 -2.03
N LYS A 145 -16.23 -2.97 -2.32
CA LYS A 145 -16.92 -1.83 -1.69
C LYS A 145 -18.40 -1.77 -2.09
N GLU A 146 -18.73 -2.03 -3.35
CA GLU A 146 -20.10 -2.11 -3.84
C GLU A 146 -20.90 -3.25 -3.15
N ILE A 147 -20.27 -4.43 -3.02
CA ILE A 147 -20.86 -5.57 -2.29
C ILE A 147 -21.06 -5.22 -0.82
N GLY A 148 -20.06 -4.59 -0.18
CA GLY A 148 -20.17 -4.12 1.20
C GLY A 148 -21.34 -3.17 1.41
N THR A 149 -21.51 -2.20 0.52
CA THR A 149 -22.65 -1.28 0.54
C THR A 149 -23.97 -2.02 0.37
N LYS A 150 -24.05 -2.96 -0.58
CA LYS A 150 -25.27 -3.73 -0.86
C LYS A 150 -25.70 -4.62 0.32
N TYR A 151 -24.75 -5.23 1.01
CA TYR A 151 -25.01 -6.20 2.08
C TYR A 151 -24.77 -5.66 3.49
N GLY A 152 -24.39 -4.39 3.63
CA GLY A 152 -24.25 -3.70 4.91
C GLY A 152 -23.02 -4.12 5.73
N PHE A 153 -21.90 -4.40 5.10
CA PHE A 153 -20.64 -4.65 5.80
C PHE A 153 -19.54 -3.68 5.37
N GLN A 154 -18.59 -3.47 6.25
CA GLN A 154 -17.34 -2.78 5.96
C GLN A 154 -16.24 -3.78 5.57
N SER A 155 -15.28 -3.34 4.78
CA SER A 155 -14.10 -4.12 4.46
C SER A 155 -12.84 -3.28 4.63
N VAL A 156 -11.75 -3.91 5.06
CA VAL A 156 -10.43 -3.32 5.17
C VAL A 156 -9.47 -4.15 4.34
N CYS A 157 -8.83 -3.52 3.37
CA CYS A 157 -7.98 -4.19 2.39
C CYS A 157 -6.52 -3.73 2.50
N TYR A 158 -5.62 -4.68 2.34
CA TYR A 158 -4.18 -4.48 2.21
C TYR A 158 -3.56 -5.70 1.51
N GLY A 159 -2.36 -5.60 0.99
CA GLY A 159 -1.74 -6.78 0.40
C GLY A 159 -0.51 -6.50 -0.44
N HIS A 160 0.05 -7.58 -0.97
CA HIS A 160 1.17 -7.57 -1.91
C HIS A 160 0.67 -7.22 -3.31
N ALA A 161 0.40 -5.93 -3.54
CA ALA A 161 -0.22 -5.48 -4.79
C ALA A 161 0.67 -5.75 -6.02
N GLY A 162 1.99 -5.78 -5.83
CA GLY A 162 2.94 -6.20 -6.87
C GLY A 162 2.71 -7.60 -7.42
N ASP A 163 2.09 -8.48 -6.63
CA ASP A 163 1.71 -9.84 -7.02
C ASP A 163 0.24 -9.98 -7.41
N GLY A 164 -0.50 -8.87 -7.40
CA GLY A 164 -1.95 -8.88 -7.60
C GLY A 164 -2.74 -9.38 -6.39
N ASN A 165 -2.07 -9.49 -5.23
CA ASN A 165 -2.67 -10.00 -3.99
C ASN A 165 -3.36 -8.89 -3.21
N LEU A 166 -4.55 -9.20 -2.72
CA LEU A 166 -5.32 -8.35 -1.83
C LEU A 166 -5.99 -9.19 -0.73
N HIS A 167 -5.58 -8.95 0.52
CA HIS A 167 -6.29 -9.43 1.70
C HIS A 167 -7.53 -8.57 1.91
N VAL A 168 -8.69 -9.18 1.90
CA VAL A 168 -9.98 -8.55 2.11
C VAL A 168 -10.51 -8.97 3.47
N ASN A 169 -10.49 -8.05 4.43
CA ASN A 169 -11.02 -8.29 5.76
C ASN A 169 -12.44 -7.75 5.84
N ILE A 170 -13.40 -8.65 5.85
CA ILE A 170 -14.81 -8.32 6.05
C ILE A 170 -15.05 -8.12 7.54
N ILE A 171 -15.37 -6.90 7.93
CA ILE A 171 -15.50 -6.50 9.33
C ILE A 171 -16.94 -6.73 9.78
N LYS A 172 -17.10 -7.40 10.93
CA LYS A 172 -18.41 -7.57 11.55
C LYS A 172 -18.97 -6.19 11.92
N GLY A 173 -20.16 -5.87 11.40
CA GLY A 173 -20.93 -4.71 11.85
C GLY A 173 -21.39 -4.88 13.31
N ASN A 174 -21.66 -3.74 13.95
CA ASN A 174 -22.24 -3.70 15.30
C ASN A 174 -23.66 -4.28 15.32
#